data_5f6d86a8a8d6e6298b8a25550ba2e1c8
#
_entry.id   5f6d86a8a8d6e6298b8a25550ba2e1c8
#
_cell.length_a   1.000
_cell.length_b   1.000
_cell.length_c   1.000
_cell.angle_alpha   90.00
_cell.angle_beta   90.00
_cell.angle_gamma   90.00
#
_symmetry.space_group_name_H-M   'P 1'
#
loop_
_entity.id
_entity.type
_entity.pdbx_description
1 polymer ?
#
loop_
_entity_poly.entity_id
_entity_poly.type
_entity_poly.pdbx_seq_one_letter_code
_entity_poly.pdbx_strand_id
1 'polypeptide(L)'
;MDETKEKIQNVPEKSKPGVASSIMDWFIRLLKGMLVGIGAIVPGVSGGVLMVVFGIYEPLLRFLANIRHKFLKNILYFLPVGIGGIIGVVGFAAVVDFAFTHYAAQFIWLFIGFICGTFPSLLKTSGKEGRRAWHWVLLFGIAIGTFFLMRWLETIQNVTLTPNFWIWILSGALTGFGLVIPGMSPSNFLIYLGLYQPMANGIKELNFGVIIPLILGVVIVILVFAKLINWLFKKHYTFMYHLILGIVVGSTAAIIPSGV
;
A
#
# COMPACT_ATOMS: atom_id res chain seq x y z
N MET A 1 46.36 -5.96 -26.31
CA MET A 1 45.67 -4.85 -25.62
C MET A 1 44.51 -4.30 -26.43
N ASP A 2 43.94 -5.11 -27.33
CA ASP A 2 42.87 -4.68 -28.29
C ASP A 2 41.56 -5.46 -28.18
N GLU A 3 41.55 -6.67 -27.58
CA GLU A 3 40.33 -7.49 -27.44
C GLU A 3 39.36 -6.99 -26.35
N THR A 4 39.78 -6.12 -25.45
CA THR A 4 38.95 -5.57 -24.38
C THR A 4 38.07 -4.42 -24.82
N LYS A 5 38.41 -3.76 -25.92
CA LYS A 5 37.66 -2.62 -26.49
C LYS A 5 36.49 -3.05 -27.36
N GLU A 6 36.56 -4.24 -27.97
CA GLU A 6 35.49 -4.77 -28.85
C GLU A 6 34.29 -5.34 -28.07
N LYS A 7 34.49 -5.77 -26.83
CA LYS A 7 33.38 -6.28 -25.97
C LYS A 7 32.50 -5.20 -25.33
N ILE A 8 32.90 -3.93 -25.39
CA ILE A 8 32.13 -2.82 -24.82
C ILE A 8 31.10 -2.24 -25.82
N GLN A 9 31.24 -2.55 -27.13
CA GLN A 9 30.41 -1.98 -28.18
C GLN A 9 29.13 -2.78 -28.49
N ASN A 10 28.94 -3.98 -27.94
CA ASN A 10 27.76 -4.83 -28.20
C ASN A 10 26.83 -4.96 -26.99
N VAL A 11 26.59 -3.91 -26.23
CA VAL A 11 25.41 -3.84 -25.38
C VAL A 11 24.22 -3.50 -26.28
N PRO A 12 23.26 -4.41 -26.52
CA PRO A 12 22.12 -4.09 -27.36
C PRO A 12 21.42 -2.86 -26.78
N GLU A 13 21.42 -1.77 -27.53
CA GLU A 13 20.65 -0.58 -27.23
C GLU A 13 19.19 -1.03 -27.04
N LYS A 14 18.67 -0.94 -25.80
CA LYS A 14 17.27 -1.30 -25.51
C LYS A 14 16.42 -0.46 -26.46
N SER A 15 15.92 -1.07 -27.50
CA SER A 15 15.01 -0.47 -28.48
C SER A 15 13.95 0.31 -27.73
N LYS A 16 13.72 1.56 -28.12
CA LYS A 16 12.63 2.37 -27.55
C LYS A 16 11.33 1.55 -27.66
N PRO A 17 10.59 1.36 -26.59
CA PRO A 17 9.35 0.58 -26.65
C PRO A 17 8.45 1.17 -27.73
N GLY A 18 7.94 0.32 -28.64
CA GLY A 18 7.00 0.74 -29.68
C GLY A 18 5.75 1.37 -29.06
N VAL A 19 5.02 2.20 -29.82
CA VAL A 19 3.82 2.90 -29.34
C VAL A 19 2.81 1.93 -28.70
N ALA A 20 2.62 0.75 -29.28
CA ALA A 20 1.71 -0.28 -28.75
C ALA A 20 2.19 -0.81 -27.39
N SER A 21 3.48 -1.00 -27.17
CA SER A 21 4.02 -1.42 -25.87
C SER A 21 3.89 -0.32 -24.81
N SER A 22 3.97 0.94 -25.22
CA SER A 22 3.77 2.10 -24.32
C SER A 22 2.32 2.23 -23.87
N ILE A 23 1.35 2.01 -24.76
CA ILE A 23 -0.09 2.03 -24.44
C ILE A 23 -0.45 0.86 -23.52
N MET A 24 0.03 -0.34 -23.81
CA MET A 24 -0.20 -1.52 -22.98
C MET A 24 0.37 -1.32 -21.55
N ASP A 25 1.58 -0.77 -21.45
CA ASP A 25 2.22 -0.48 -20.15
C ASP A 25 1.45 0.60 -19.36
N TRP A 26 0.88 1.60 -20.04
CA TRP A 26 0.01 2.60 -19.44
C TRP A 26 -1.26 1.95 -18.87
N PHE A 27 -1.90 1.06 -19.65
CA PHE A 27 -3.13 0.36 -19.24
C PHE A 27 -2.89 -0.61 -18.07
N ILE A 28 -1.78 -1.33 -18.10
CA ILE A 28 -1.37 -2.21 -16.99
C ILE A 28 -1.18 -1.40 -15.70
N ARG A 29 -0.57 -0.22 -15.78
CA ARG A 29 -0.40 0.66 -14.62
C ARG A 29 -1.74 1.20 -14.10
N LEU A 30 -2.68 1.51 -14.98
CA LEU A 30 -4.04 1.89 -14.60
C LEU A 30 -4.76 0.76 -13.86
N LEU A 31 -4.72 -0.47 -14.38
CA LEU A 31 -5.30 -1.64 -13.72
C LEU A 31 -4.66 -1.92 -12.36
N LYS A 32 -3.33 -1.84 -12.27
CA LYS A 32 -2.62 -1.95 -10.99
C LYS A 32 -3.09 -0.87 -10.00
N GLY A 33 -3.27 0.35 -10.48
CA GLY A 33 -3.81 1.45 -9.69
C GLY A 33 -5.23 1.16 -9.19
N MET A 34 -6.11 0.64 -10.04
CA MET A 34 -7.47 0.25 -9.65
C MET A 34 -7.45 -0.79 -8.51
N LEU A 35 -6.64 -1.84 -8.65
CA LEU A 35 -6.51 -2.87 -7.61
C LEU A 35 -5.95 -2.31 -6.30
N VAL A 36 -5.00 -1.39 -6.38
CA VAL A 36 -4.48 -0.68 -5.20
C VAL A 36 -5.57 0.16 -4.55
N GLY A 37 -6.37 0.88 -5.34
CA GLY A 37 -7.50 1.67 -4.84
C GLY A 37 -8.56 0.81 -4.16
N ILE A 38 -8.95 -0.30 -4.78
CA ILE A 38 -9.85 -1.30 -4.19
C ILE A 38 -9.29 -1.79 -2.85
N GLY A 39 -8.01 -2.19 -2.81
CA GLY A 39 -7.38 -2.66 -1.59
C GLY A 39 -7.23 -1.59 -0.51
N ALA A 40 -7.27 -0.32 -0.86
CA ALA A 40 -7.20 0.78 0.11
C ALA A 40 -8.53 1.00 0.85
N ILE A 41 -9.68 0.68 0.21
CA ILE A 41 -11.01 0.83 0.82
C ILE A 41 -11.49 -0.45 1.50
N VAL A 42 -10.93 -1.61 1.14
CA VAL A 42 -11.34 -2.88 1.75
C VAL A 42 -10.74 -2.98 3.14
N PRO A 43 -11.57 -3.09 4.20
CA PRO A 43 -11.06 -3.31 5.55
C PRO A 43 -10.23 -4.60 5.64
N GLY A 44 -9.08 -4.51 6.31
CA GLY A 44 -8.15 -5.65 6.43
C GLY A 44 -7.20 -5.86 5.25
N VAL A 45 -7.40 -5.19 4.11
CA VAL A 45 -6.47 -5.21 2.98
C VAL A 45 -5.69 -3.91 2.94
N SER A 46 -4.39 -3.99 2.72
CA SER A 46 -3.54 -2.81 2.60
C SER A 46 -3.23 -2.49 1.13
N GLY A 47 -3.72 -1.35 0.64
CA GLY A 47 -3.32 -0.83 -0.67
C GLY A 47 -1.80 -0.67 -0.79
N GLY A 48 -1.11 -0.38 0.32
CA GLY A 48 0.34 -0.34 0.39
C GLY A 48 1.00 -1.69 0.08
N VAL A 49 0.45 -2.80 0.58
CA VAL A 49 0.92 -4.15 0.24
C VAL A 49 0.74 -4.42 -1.25
N LEU A 50 -0.41 -4.08 -1.82
CA LEU A 50 -0.64 -4.26 -3.26
C LEU A 50 0.34 -3.42 -4.09
N MET A 51 0.68 -2.20 -3.66
CA MET A 51 1.72 -1.41 -4.32
C MET A 51 3.09 -2.11 -4.30
N VAL A 52 3.46 -2.77 -3.20
CA VAL A 52 4.71 -3.56 -3.10
C VAL A 52 4.66 -4.74 -4.07
N VAL A 53 3.57 -5.50 -4.04
CA VAL A 53 3.34 -6.67 -4.93
C VAL A 53 3.44 -6.29 -6.40
N PHE A 54 2.84 -5.16 -6.78
CA PHE A 54 2.85 -4.68 -8.17
C PHE A 54 4.13 -3.95 -8.57
N GLY A 55 5.10 -3.81 -7.65
CA GLY A 55 6.36 -3.12 -7.89
C GLY A 55 6.23 -1.60 -8.06
N ILE A 56 5.14 -1.00 -7.58
CA ILE A 56 4.85 0.44 -7.64
C ILE A 56 5.43 1.17 -6.42
N TYR A 57 5.53 0.49 -5.29
CA TYR A 57 5.84 1.08 -3.99
C TYR A 57 7.23 1.75 -3.94
N GLU A 58 8.30 1.02 -4.28
CA GLU A 58 9.65 1.58 -4.26
C GLU A 58 9.85 2.76 -5.23
N PRO A 59 9.37 2.71 -6.50
CA PRO A 59 9.40 3.87 -7.38
C PRO A 59 8.64 5.07 -6.81
N LEU A 60 7.48 4.83 -6.18
CA LEU A 60 6.69 5.90 -5.56
C LEU A 60 7.44 6.54 -4.39
N LEU A 61 8.01 5.76 -3.49
CA LEU A 61 8.82 6.28 -2.38
C LEU A 61 10.01 7.10 -2.87
N ARG A 62 10.71 6.62 -3.91
CA ARG A 62 11.83 7.36 -4.52
C ARG A 62 11.40 8.69 -5.10
N PHE A 63 10.24 8.73 -5.74
CA PHE A 63 9.65 9.96 -6.27
C PHE A 63 9.27 10.92 -5.12
N LEU A 64 8.54 10.43 -4.11
CA LEU A 64 8.09 11.24 -2.97
C LEU A 64 9.28 11.77 -2.13
N ALA A 65 10.34 10.98 -1.99
CA ALA A 65 11.56 11.41 -1.29
C ALA A 65 12.31 12.54 -2.02
N ASN A 66 12.20 12.62 -3.35
CA ASN A 66 12.86 13.61 -4.20
C ASN A 66 11.91 14.15 -5.29
N ILE A 67 10.84 14.80 -4.90
CA ILE A 67 9.76 15.25 -5.79
C ILE A 67 10.29 16.12 -6.95
N ARG A 68 11.31 16.96 -6.70
CA ARG A 68 11.87 17.85 -7.71
C ARG A 68 12.69 17.13 -8.80
N HIS A 69 13.17 15.91 -8.50
CA HIS A 69 13.98 15.16 -9.48
C HIS A 69 13.09 14.47 -10.50
N LYS A 70 13.25 14.84 -11.78
CA LYS A 70 12.47 14.30 -12.92
C LYS A 70 10.95 14.37 -12.69
N PHE A 71 10.47 15.47 -12.10
CA PHE A 71 9.08 15.66 -11.67
C PHE A 71 8.05 15.26 -12.76
N LEU A 72 8.12 15.87 -13.94
CA LEU A 72 7.18 15.58 -15.05
C LEU A 72 7.21 14.11 -15.48
N LYS A 73 8.39 13.51 -15.57
CA LYS A 73 8.51 12.09 -15.93
C LYS A 73 7.88 11.17 -14.91
N ASN A 74 8.04 11.48 -13.63
CA ASN A 74 7.46 10.71 -12.54
C ASN A 74 5.94 10.92 -12.47
N ILE A 75 5.45 12.14 -12.62
CA ILE A 75 4.01 12.42 -12.69
C ILE A 75 3.37 11.63 -13.83
N LEU A 76 3.92 11.67 -15.05
CA LEU A 76 3.38 10.91 -16.19
C LEU A 76 3.45 9.39 -15.97
N TYR A 77 4.44 8.92 -15.22
CA TYR A 77 4.53 7.49 -14.85
C TYR A 77 3.43 7.09 -13.88
N PHE A 78 3.15 7.91 -12.84
CA PHE A 78 2.17 7.60 -11.81
C PHE A 78 0.74 8.05 -12.17
N LEU A 79 0.55 8.87 -13.19
CA LEU A 79 -0.76 9.35 -13.62
C LEU A 79 -1.77 8.21 -13.85
N PRO A 80 -1.47 7.16 -14.64
CA PRO A 80 -2.39 6.03 -14.81
C PRO A 80 -2.65 5.27 -13.50
N VAL A 81 -1.65 5.16 -12.63
CA VAL A 81 -1.81 4.53 -11.29
C VAL A 81 -2.76 5.36 -10.43
N GLY A 82 -2.61 6.69 -10.43
CA GLY A 82 -3.47 7.60 -9.68
C GLY A 82 -4.91 7.59 -10.18
N ILE A 83 -5.10 7.70 -11.51
CA ILE A 83 -6.43 7.62 -12.15
C ILE A 83 -7.07 6.27 -11.82
N GLY A 84 -6.33 5.17 -12.01
CA GLY A 84 -6.80 3.83 -11.66
C GLY A 84 -7.18 3.74 -10.18
N GLY A 85 -6.35 4.29 -9.28
CA GLY A 85 -6.64 4.32 -7.84
C GLY A 85 -7.96 5.02 -7.52
N ILE A 86 -8.21 6.18 -8.11
CA ILE A 86 -9.49 6.90 -7.94
C ILE A 86 -10.66 6.08 -8.47
N ILE A 87 -10.54 5.52 -9.67
CA ILE A 87 -11.57 4.66 -10.26
C ILE A 87 -11.80 3.43 -9.37
N GLY A 88 -10.74 2.82 -8.83
CA GLY A 88 -10.83 1.70 -7.91
C GLY A 88 -11.56 2.04 -6.62
N VAL A 89 -11.21 3.15 -5.98
CA VAL A 89 -11.87 3.61 -4.75
C VAL A 89 -13.33 3.95 -5.03
N VAL A 90 -13.61 4.85 -5.97
CA VAL A 90 -14.96 5.39 -6.20
C VAL A 90 -15.87 4.36 -6.87
N GLY A 91 -15.37 3.70 -7.93
CA GLY A 91 -16.15 2.73 -8.70
C GLY A 91 -16.42 1.43 -7.95
N PHE A 92 -15.54 1.05 -7.02
CA PHE A 92 -15.68 -0.21 -6.28
C PHE A 92 -16.26 -0.03 -4.87
N ALA A 93 -16.40 1.22 -4.38
CA ALA A 93 -16.94 1.50 -3.06
C ALA A 93 -18.33 0.88 -2.85
N ALA A 94 -19.22 0.99 -3.82
CA ALA A 94 -20.56 0.39 -3.76
C ALA A 94 -20.51 -1.14 -3.80
N VAL A 95 -19.60 -1.73 -4.61
CA VAL A 95 -19.42 -3.19 -4.69
C VAL A 95 -18.85 -3.73 -3.38
N VAL A 96 -17.88 -3.02 -2.80
CA VAL A 96 -17.29 -3.38 -1.50
C VAL A 96 -18.32 -3.32 -0.40
N ASP A 97 -19.11 -2.24 -0.33
CA ASP A 97 -20.18 -2.07 0.64
C ASP A 97 -21.21 -3.21 0.53
N PHE A 98 -21.69 -3.49 -0.68
CA PHE A 98 -22.61 -4.62 -0.94
C PHE A 98 -22.00 -5.97 -0.55
N ALA A 99 -20.74 -6.22 -0.95
CA ALA A 99 -20.07 -7.48 -0.70
C ALA A 99 -19.80 -7.71 0.80
N PHE A 100 -19.38 -6.66 1.52
CA PHE A 100 -19.20 -6.75 2.97
C PHE A 100 -20.52 -6.91 3.73
N THR A 101 -21.61 -6.31 3.24
CA THR A 101 -22.93 -6.43 3.88
C THR A 101 -23.50 -7.84 3.72
N HIS A 102 -23.31 -8.47 2.54
CA HIS A 102 -24.00 -9.75 2.21
C HIS A 102 -23.06 -10.96 2.18
N TYR A 103 -21.76 -10.76 1.91
CA TYR A 103 -20.77 -11.82 1.65
C TYR A 103 -19.42 -11.56 2.33
N ALA A 104 -19.43 -10.98 3.53
CA ALA A 104 -18.21 -10.55 4.23
C ALA A 104 -17.14 -11.66 4.33
N ALA A 105 -17.54 -12.86 4.77
CA ALA A 105 -16.62 -13.98 4.93
C ALA A 105 -15.98 -14.40 3.60
N GLN A 106 -16.79 -14.56 2.53
CA GLN A 106 -16.31 -14.96 1.21
C GLN A 106 -15.35 -13.92 0.61
N PHE A 107 -15.67 -12.64 0.82
CA PHE A 107 -14.85 -11.54 0.34
C PHE A 107 -13.50 -11.48 1.08
N ILE A 108 -13.52 -11.68 2.40
CA ILE A 108 -12.28 -11.76 3.19
C ILE A 108 -11.42 -12.95 2.73
N TRP A 109 -12.00 -14.13 2.52
CA TRP A 109 -11.27 -15.30 2.02
C TRP A 109 -10.67 -15.07 0.62
N LEU A 110 -11.38 -14.38 -0.27
CA LEU A 110 -10.86 -13.99 -1.57
C LEU A 110 -9.60 -13.12 -1.44
N PHE A 111 -9.62 -12.13 -0.55
CA PHE A 111 -8.45 -11.28 -0.29
C PHE A 111 -7.29 -12.03 0.35
N ILE A 112 -7.56 -12.90 1.31
CA ILE A 112 -6.53 -13.79 1.89
C ILE A 112 -5.88 -14.61 0.77
N GLY A 113 -6.68 -15.16 -0.15
CA GLY A 113 -6.18 -15.89 -1.31
C GLY A 113 -5.25 -15.05 -2.18
N PHE A 114 -5.59 -13.79 -2.48
CA PHE A 114 -4.71 -12.89 -3.22
C PHE A 114 -3.40 -12.61 -2.49
N ILE A 115 -3.46 -12.36 -1.19
CA ILE A 115 -2.26 -12.11 -0.38
C ILE A 115 -1.37 -13.37 -0.37
N CYS A 116 -1.95 -14.55 -0.11
CA CYS A 116 -1.22 -15.82 -0.15
C CYS A 116 -0.57 -16.08 -1.52
N GLY A 117 -1.29 -15.79 -2.61
CA GLY A 117 -0.77 -15.94 -3.98
C GLY A 117 0.42 -15.01 -4.29
N THR A 118 0.49 -13.84 -3.65
CA THR A 118 1.58 -12.87 -3.85
C THR A 118 2.75 -13.06 -2.90
N PHE A 119 2.54 -13.76 -1.78
CA PHE A 119 3.54 -13.97 -0.73
C PHE A 119 4.87 -14.59 -1.24
N PRO A 120 4.88 -15.64 -2.12
CA PRO A 120 6.11 -16.20 -2.66
C PRO A 120 6.97 -15.17 -3.41
N SER A 121 6.34 -14.28 -4.17
CA SER A 121 7.03 -13.23 -4.91
C SER A 121 7.67 -12.20 -3.98
N LEU A 122 6.96 -11.79 -2.92
CA LEU A 122 7.48 -10.89 -1.90
C LEU A 122 8.63 -11.54 -1.12
N LEU A 123 8.48 -12.81 -0.78
CA LEU A 123 9.53 -13.58 -0.09
C LEU A 123 10.80 -13.71 -0.95
N LYS A 124 10.67 -13.93 -2.26
CA LYS A 124 11.79 -13.92 -3.20
C LYS A 124 12.46 -12.56 -3.25
N THR A 125 11.67 -11.49 -3.30
CA THR A 125 12.19 -10.12 -3.34
C THR A 125 12.93 -9.77 -2.04
N SER A 126 12.44 -10.18 -0.89
CA SER A 126 13.09 -9.92 0.41
C SER A 126 14.50 -10.55 0.53
N GLY A 127 14.81 -11.55 -0.27
CA GLY A 127 16.11 -12.23 -0.25
C GLY A 127 17.14 -11.73 -1.26
N LYS A 128 16.83 -10.72 -2.09
CA LYS A 128 17.69 -10.25 -3.18
C LYS A 128 19.08 -9.74 -2.72
N GLU A 129 19.16 -9.13 -1.54
CA GLU A 129 20.41 -8.60 -0.98
C GLU A 129 21.04 -9.52 0.09
N GLY A 130 20.62 -10.80 0.10
CA GLY A 130 21.07 -11.79 1.07
C GLY A 130 20.15 -11.88 2.28
N ARG A 131 19.99 -13.11 2.76
CA ARG A 131 19.13 -13.44 3.91
C ARG A 131 19.94 -14.16 4.97
N ARG A 132 19.76 -13.74 6.23
CA ARG A 132 20.34 -14.38 7.41
C ARG A 132 19.23 -14.99 8.28
N ALA A 133 19.54 -15.94 9.12
CA ALA A 133 18.57 -16.64 9.99
C ALA A 133 17.76 -15.66 10.88
N TRP A 134 18.36 -14.60 11.39
CA TRP A 134 17.67 -13.62 12.23
C TRP A 134 16.55 -12.85 11.52
N HIS A 135 16.59 -12.74 10.18
CA HIS A 135 15.49 -12.12 9.42
C HIS A 135 14.20 -12.95 9.52
N TRP A 136 14.30 -14.27 9.66
CA TRP A 136 13.14 -15.12 9.91
C TRP A 136 12.57 -14.89 11.32
N VAL A 137 13.46 -14.75 12.32
CA VAL A 137 13.04 -14.40 13.69
C VAL A 137 12.31 -13.06 13.70
N LEU A 138 12.83 -12.07 12.96
CA LEU A 138 12.17 -10.77 12.77
C LEU A 138 10.79 -10.94 12.14
N LEU A 139 10.69 -11.68 11.04
CA LEU A 139 9.42 -11.90 10.33
C LEU A 139 8.37 -12.51 11.27
N PHE A 140 8.69 -13.61 11.93
CA PHE A 140 7.76 -14.28 12.84
C PHE A 140 7.44 -13.44 14.07
N GLY A 141 8.43 -12.76 14.65
CA GLY A 141 8.23 -11.86 15.79
C GLY A 141 7.28 -10.71 15.46
N ILE A 142 7.48 -10.08 14.30
CA ILE A 142 6.59 -9.01 13.81
C ILE A 142 5.20 -9.57 13.46
N ALA A 143 5.11 -10.76 12.85
CA ALA A 143 3.83 -11.39 12.54
C ALA A 143 2.99 -11.64 13.80
N ILE A 144 3.62 -12.24 14.82
CA ILE A 144 2.98 -12.48 16.11
C ILE A 144 2.58 -11.17 16.78
N GLY A 145 3.50 -10.20 16.84
CA GLY A 145 3.24 -8.90 17.43
C GLY A 145 2.09 -8.16 16.72
N THR A 146 2.06 -8.18 15.39
CA THR A 146 0.97 -7.57 14.60
C THR A 146 -0.36 -8.28 14.83
N PHE A 147 -0.36 -9.61 14.87
CA PHE A 147 -1.56 -10.40 15.14
C PHE A 147 -2.16 -10.03 16.51
N PHE A 148 -1.36 -10.06 17.58
CA PHE A 148 -1.84 -9.71 18.92
C PHE A 148 -2.23 -8.23 19.04
N LEU A 149 -1.49 -7.33 18.39
CA LEU A 149 -1.84 -5.91 18.35
C LEU A 149 -3.22 -5.70 17.71
N MET A 150 -3.49 -6.36 16.56
CA MET A 150 -4.79 -6.26 15.89
C MET A 150 -5.92 -6.82 16.76
N ARG A 151 -5.71 -7.99 17.39
CA ARG A 151 -6.66 -8.59 18.31
C ARG A 151 -6.91 -7.71 19.55
N TRP A 152 -5.87 -7.12 20.09
CA TRP A 152 -6.00 -6.20 21.23
C TRP A 152 -6.78 -4.94 20.84
N LEU A 153 -6.52 -4.37 19.66
CA LEU A 153 -7.28 -3.23 19.14
C LEU A 153 -8.75 -3.57 18.95
N GLU A 154 -9.12 -4.81 18.58
CA GLU A 154 -10.52 -5.26 18.51
C GLU A 154 -11.21 -5.24 19.88
N THR A 155 -10.49 -5.38 20.97
CA THR A 155 -11.08 -5.33 22.34
C THR A 155 -11.32 -3.91 22.85
N ILE A 156 -10.65 -2.91 22.27
CA ILE A 156 -10.82 -1.49 22.60
C ILE A 156 -12.04 -0.94 21.83
N GLN A 157 -13.20 -1.52 22.04
CA GLN A 157 -14.44 -0.97 21.50
C GLN A 157 -14.88 0.21 22.39
N ASN A 158 -15.19 1.36 21.76
CA ASN A 158 -15.85 2.55 22.32
C ASN A 158 -15.01 3.84 22.48
N VAL A 159 -13.94 4.04 21.75
CA VAL A 159 -13.41 5.39 21.57
C VAL A 159 -14.04 6.00 20.33
N THR A 160 -15.21 6.65 20.48
CA THR A 160 -15.80 7.44 19.39
C THR A 160 -15.27 8.87 19.48
N LEU A 161 -14.41 9.22 18.52
CA LEU A 161 -13.94 10.60 18.39
C LEU A 161 -14.99 11.42 17.63
N THR A 162 -15.36 12.59 18.17
CA THR A 162 -16.22 13.52 17.44
C THR A 162 -15.47 14.12 16.26
N PRO A 163 -15.97 13.93 15.02
CA PRO A 163 -15.29 14.44 13.84
C PRO A 163 -15.14 15.96 13.87
N ASN A 164 -13.91 16.45 13.71
CA ASN A 164 -13.59 17.86 13.54
C ASN A 164 -12.39 17.99 12.60
N PHE A 165 -12.01 19.22 12.26
CA PHE A 165 -10.92 19.51 11.32
C PHE A 165 -9.61 18.79 11.70
N TRP A 166 -9.21 18.81 12.97
CA TRP A 166 -7.97 18.18 13.44
C TRP A 166 -8.04 16.66 13.44
N ILE A 167 -9.21 16.12 13.77
CA ILE A 167 -9.47 14.67 13.71
C ILE A 167 -9.41 14.19 12.27
N TRP A 168 -9.87 14.99 11.30
CA TRP A 168 -9.73 14.65 9.88
C TRP A 168 -8.28 14.69 9.41
N ILE A 169 -7.45 15.64 9.90
CA ILE A 169 -6.00 15.62 9.64
C ILE A 169 -5.37 14.37 10.24
N LEU A 170 -5.72 13.98 11.46
CA LEU A 170 -5.23 12.75 12.09
C LEU A 170 -5.65 11.51 11.28
N SER A 171 -6.90 11.45 10.83
CA SER A 171 -7.41 10.37 9.97
C SER A 171 -6.62 10.29 8.65
N GLY A 172 -6.34 11.43 8.06
CA GLY A 172 -5.49 11.54 6.90
C GLY A 172 -4.05 11.10 7.17
N ALA A 173 -3.49 11.46 8.33
CA ALA A 173 -2.17 11.03 8.74
C ALA A 173 -2.10 9.49 8.90
N LEU A 174 -3.09 8.87 9.55
CA LEU A 174 -3.20 7.42 9.66
C LEU A 174 -3.29 6.77 8.28
N THR A 175 -4.08 7.33 7.37
CA THR A 175 -4.19 6.88 5.97
C THR A 175 -2.85 7.01 5.26
N GLY A 176 -2.14 8.12 5.45
CA GLY A 176 -0.81 8.36 4.92
C GLY A 176 0.23 7.35 5.41
N PHE A 177 0.19 6.97 6.68
CA PHE A 177 1.04 5.89 7.21
C PHE A 177 0.77 4.56 6.53
N GLY A 178 -0.48 4.21 6.24
CA GLY A 178 -0.83 3.00 5.48
C GLY A 178 -0.31 3.00 4.04
N LEU A 179 -0.08 4.18 3.45
CA LEU A 179 0.56 4.32 2.14
C LEU A 179 2.10 4.22 2.23
N VAL A 180 2.68 4.74 3.33
CA VAL A 180 4.13 4.78 3.54
C VAL A 180 4.66 3.51 4.19
N ILE A 181 3.85 2.84 5.01
CA ILE A 181 4.18 1.56 5.68
C ILE A 181 3.28 0.48 5.09
N PRO A 182 3.78 -0.35 4.16
CA PRO A 182 2.97 -1.41 3.57
C PRO A 182 2.56 -2.44 4.64
N GLY A 183 1.33 -2.93 4.54
CA GLY A 183 0.78 -3.89 5.50
C GLY A 183 0.04 -3.25 6.68
N MET A 184 0.21 -1.97 6.92
CA MET A 184 -0.65 -1.24 7.84
C MET A 184 -1.95 -0.88 7.12
N SER A 185 -3.08 -1.42 7.58
CA SER A 185 -4.41 -1.04 7.07
C SER A 185 -4.95 0.14 7.88
N PRO A 186 -4.94 1.36 7.34
CA PRO A 186 -5.44 2.53 8.07
C PRO A 186 -6.93 2.45 8.36
N SER A 187 -7.68 1.74 7.53
CA SER A 187 -9.13 1.53 7.71
C SER A 187 -9.47 0.92 9.07
N ASN A 188 -8.66 -0.03 9.54
CA ASN A 188 -8.89 -0.67 10.83
C ASN A 188 -8.83 0.36 11.97
N PHE A 189 -7.79 1.21 11.98
CA PHE A 189 -7.66 2.26 13.01
C PHE A 189 -8.84 3.23 12.96
N LEU A 190 -9.28 3.62 11.75
CA LEU A 190 -10.41 4.52 11.58
C LEU A 190 -11.73 3.87 12.02
N ILE A 191 -11.90 2.55 11.83
CA ILE A 191 -13.05 1.79 12.33
C ILE A 191 -13.06 1.82 13.85
N TYR A 192 -11.94 1.51 14.50
CA TYR A 192 -11.85 1.51 15.98
C TYR A 192 -12.09 2.88 16.59
N LEU A 193 -11.69 3.95 15.89
CA LEU A 193 -11.92 5.33 16.33
C LEU A 193 -13.33 5.85 15.99
N GLY A 194 -14.18 5.05 15.35
CA GLY A 194 -15.51 5.44 14.89
C GLY A 194 -15.51 6.45 13.74
N LEU A 195 -14.35 6.65 13.08
CA LEU A 195 -14.16 7.69 12.06
C LEU A 195 -14.33 7.16 10.62
N TYR A 196 -14.33 5.84 10.42
CA TYR A 196 -14.39 5.25 9.09
C TYR A 196 -15.70 5.57 8.35
N GLN A 197 -16.85 5.34 8.99
CA GLN A 197 -18.17 5.62 8.38
C GLN A 197 -18.38 7.12 8.10
N PRO A 198 -18.13 8.04 9.06
CA PRO A 198 -18.19 9.49 8.78
C PRO A 198 -17.24 9.91 7.66
N MET A 199 -16.03 9.33 7.58
CA MET A 199 -15.09 9.60 6.50
C MET A 199 -15.62 9.12 5.15
N ALA A 200 -16.09 7.88 5.07
CA ALA A 200 -16.62 7.29 3.84
C ALA A 200 -17.83 8.09 3.32
N ASN A 201 -18.74 8.48 4.21
CA ASN A 201 -19.88 9.33 3.87
C ASN A 201 -19.43 10.71 3.40
N GLY A 202 -18.48 11.34 4.09
CA GLY A 202 -17.95 12.64 3.69
C GLY A 202 -17.28 12.62 2.32
N ILE A 203 -16.59 11.54 1.98
CA ILE A 203 -16.00 11.35 0.64
C ILE A 203 -17.10 11.11 -0.40
N LYS A 204 -18.09 10.27 -0.11
CA LYS A 204 -19.24 9.98 -1.00
C LYS A 204 -20.04 11.23 -1.32
N GLU A 205 -20.25 12.11 -0.33
CA GLU A 205 -20.99 13.36 -0.45
C GLU A 205 -20.14 14.53 -0.97
N LEU A 206 -18.87 14.28 -1.31
CA LEU A 206 -17.90 15.31 -1.71
C LEU A 206 -17.78 16.46 -0.68
N ASN A 207 -17.87 16.15 0.59
CA ASN A 207 -17.74 17.12 1.67
C ASN A 207 -16.29 17.59 1.80
N PHE A 208 -16.00 18.80 1.32
CA PHE A 208 -14.66 19.38 1.37
C PHE A 208 -14.16 19.64 2.79
N GLY A 209 -15.05 19.79 3.78
CA GLY A 209 -14.69 19.88 5.19
C GLY A 209 -14.07 18.59 5.76
N VAL A 210 -14.30 17.45 5.10
CA VAL A 210 -13.68 16.15 5.38
C VAL A 210 -12.48 15.91 4.49
N ILE A 211 -12.66 16.09 3.17
CA ILE A 211 -11.68 15.72 2.15
C ILE A 211 -10.38 16.53 2.27
N ILE A 212 -10.50 17.85 2.42
CA ILE A 212 -9.32 18.74 2.47
C ILE A 212 -8.41 18.43 3.67
N PRO A 213 -8.90 18.39 4.93
CA PRO A 213 -8.03 18.07 6.05
C PRO A 213 -7.50 16.63 5.99
N LEU A 214 -8.26 15.68 5.45
CA LEU A 214 -7.80 14.32 5.24
C LEU A 214 -6.62 14.28 4.25
N ILE A 215 -6.72 14.95 3.11
CA ILE A 215 -5.62 15.06 2.14
C ILE A 215 -4.41 15.75 2.77
N LEU A 216 -4.62 16.82 3.54
CA LEU A 216 -3.53 17.50 4.25
C LEU A 216 -2.78 16.54 5.19
N GLY A 217 -3.50 15.73 5.96
CA GLY A 217 -2.91 14.71 6.83
C GLY A 217 -2.08 13.70 6.06
N VAL A 218 -2.60 13.16 4.96
CA VAL A 218 -1.88 12.25 4.05
C VAL A 218 -0.59 12.90 3.55
N VAL A 219 -0.68 14.12 3.03
CA VAL A 219 0.47 14.86 2.47
C VAL A 219 1.54 15.10 3.52
N ILE A 220 1.16 15.53 4.72
CA ILE A 220 2.10 15.76 5.83
C ILE A 220 2.90 14.48 6.12
N VAL A 221 2.23 13.34 6.29
CA VAL A 221 2.91 12.07 6.58
C VAL A 221 3.82 11.66 5.42
N ILE A 222 3.36 11.76 4.19
CA ILE A 222 4.17 11.43 3.03
C ILE A 222 5.43 12.29 2.99
N LEU A 223 5.31 13.61 3.14
CA LEU A 223 6.45 14.53 3.07
C LEU A 223 7.47 14.30 4.19
N VAL A 224 6.99 13.98 5.38
CA VAL A 224 7.86 13.75 6.55
C VAL A 224 8.52 12.37 6.48
N PHE A 225 7.73 11.34 6.22
CA PHE A 225 8.20 9.94 6.38
C PHE A 225 8.72 9.29 5.09
N ALA A 226 8.36 9.76 3.89
CA ALA A 226 8.82 9.13 2.65
C ALA A 226 10.35 9.15 2.52
N LYS A 227 11.04 10.21 2.95
CA LYS A 227 12.50 10.29 2.94
C LYS A 227 13.12 9.27 3.90
N LEU A 228 12.58 9.16 5.11
CA LEU A 228 13.03 8.21 6.14
C LEU A 228 12.87 6.77 5.64
N ILE A 229 11.70 6.43 5.15
CA ILE A 229 11.39 5.08 4.65
C ILE A 229 12.23 4.74 3.42
N ASN A 230 12.40 5.68 2.49
CA ASN A 230 13.28 5.47 1.33
C ASN A 230 14.75 5.26 1.76
N TRP A 231 15.22 5.99 2.77
CA TRP A 231 16.57 5.79 3.34
C TRP A 231 16.70 4.42 4.00
N LEU A 232 15.70 4.00 4.78
CA LEU A 232 15.65 2.68 5.41
C LEU A 232 15.69 1.54 4.36
N PHE A 233 14.92 1.67 3.27
CA PHE A 233 14.96 0.71 2.17
C PHE A 233 16.33 0.63 1.51
N LYS A 234 17.00 1.77 1.30
CA LYS A 234 18.33 1.80 0.70
C LYS A 234 19.41 1.19 1.62
N LYS A 235 19.30 1.39 2.93
CA LYS A 235 20.31 0.97 3.89
C LYS A 235 20.05 -0.44 4.47
N HIS A 236 18.79 -0.81 4.61
CA HIS A 236 18.35 -2.03 5.30
C HIS A 236 17.28 -2.77 4.49
N TYR A 237 17.53 -3.01 3.20
CA TYR A 237 16.58 -3.58 2.26
C TYR A 237 15.94 -4.88 2.77
N THR A 238 16.77 -5.88 3.08
CA THR A 238 16.31 -7.20 3.55
C THR A 238 15.52 -7.10 4.85
N PHE A 239 15.96 -6.25 5.79
CA PHE A 239 15.26 -6.01 7.05
C PHE A 239 13.87 -5.43 6.80
N MET A 240 13.76 -4.38 5.96
CA MET A 240 12.48 -3.72 5.67
C MET A 240 11.49 -4.68 5.02
N TYR A 241 11.94 -5.52 4.07
CA TYR A 241 11.06 -6.51 3.45
C TYR A 241 10.59 -7.60 4.42
N HIS A 242 11.44 -8.06 5.37
CA HIS A 242 11.02 -9.03 6.37
C HIS A 242 10.07 -8.43 7.40
N LEU A 243 10.26 -7.15 7.75
CA LEU A 243 9.32 -6.41 8.58
C LEU A 243 7.95 -6.31 7.88
N ILE A 244 7.92 -5.92 6.60
CA ILE A 244 6.69 -5.87 5.79
C ILE A 244 6.03 -7.25 5.72
N LEU A 245 6.78 -8.30 5.41
CA LEU A 245 6.26 -9.67 5.35
C LEU A 245 5.66 -10.09 6.69
N GLY A 246 6.30 -9.76 7.81
CA GLY A 246 5.77 -10.02 9.14
C GLY A 246 4.44 -9.30 9.39
N ILE A 247 4.36 -8.01 9.06
CA ILE A 247 3.11 -7.23 9.17
C ILE A 247 2.02 -7.84 8.29
N VAL A 248 2.35 -8.21 7.03
CA VAL A 248 1.38 -8.82 6.09
C VAL A 248 0.85 -10.14 6.65
N VAL A 249 1.72 -11.03 7.13
CA VAL A 249 1.31 -12.33 7.69
C VAL A 249 0.45 -12.12 8.95
N GLY A 250 0.90 -11.27 9.88
CA GLY A 250 0.18 -11.03 11.13
C GLY A 250 -1.19 -10.39 10.93
N SER A 251 -1.27 -9.36 10.07
CA SER A 251 -2.55 -8.70 9.75
C SER A 251 -3.49 -9.62 8.99
N THR A 252 -2.97 -10.44 8.04
CA THR A 252 -3.78 -11.42 7.31
C THR A 252 -4.35 -12.48 8.25
N ALA A 253 -3.54 -12.99 9.17
CA ALA A 253 -4.02 -13.95 10.17
C ALA A 253 -5.10 -13.34 11.09
N ALA A 254 -4.99 -12.05 11.42
CA ALA A 254 -5.94 -11.37 12.29
C ALA A 254 -7.33 -11.19 11.66
N ILE A 255 -7.42 -11.05 10.32
CA ILE A 255 -8.70 -10.87 9.61
C ILE A 255 -9.40 -12.20 9.27
N ILE A 256 -8.79 -13.35 9.57
CA ILE A 256 -9.44 -14.65 9.34
C ILE A 256 -10.74 -14.68 10.15
N PRO A 257 -11.92 -14.95 9.49
CA PRO A 257 -13.20 -14.97 10.19
C PRO A 257 -13.21 -16.07 11.25
N SER A 258 -13.38 -15.69 12.52
CA SER A 258 -13.45 -16.62 13.65
C SER A 258 -14.90 -17.01 13.92
N GLY A 259 -15.57 -17.62 12.93
CA GLY A 259 -16.99 -17.98 13.14
C GLY A 259 -17.71 -18.43 11.87
N VAL A 260 -17.09 -19.34 11.10
CA VAL A 260 -17.79 -20.11 10.06
C VAL A 260 -17.82 -21.56 10.50
#